data_ad3dff7e2dfa8e7bce8dbeb21328b0b8
#
_entry.id   ad3dff7e2dfa8e7bce8dbeb21328b0b8
#
_cell.length_a   1.000
_cell.length_b   1.000
_cell.length_c   1.000
_cell.angle_alpha   90.00
_cell.angle_beta   90.00
_cell.angle_gamma   90.00
#
_symmetry.space_group_name_H-M   'P 1'
#
loop_
_entity.id
_entity.type
_entity.pdbx_description
1 polymer ?
#
loop_
_entity_poly.entity_id
_entity_poly.type
_entity_poly.pdbx_seq_one_letter_code
_entity_poly.pdbx_strand_id
1 'polypeptide(L)'
;MSTTHYVVTNDDDTLPFPLSVSFYTVASDGQLTLTQQVQAGGDGIGGGFFGTNRIAVLNSGSQQCVYASAALTGNIAGINVSTLTVGGNVTGSPTDSGASNGIGLAVNSQYLYASFTASNTIGTFQVQPGCTLTFVSDVSVAGLAGGMINGMAIHGNLMIATYADGSIQSFNISAGTPVSNGDEQYSTATLSSDDATYPNSIDITSDGHYAIFGDTSTASVVEVSDISSGKLTPTVAYTSRTSISSSNIMLSPDETMLYVINTQGARVTAMFFDKTTGKLSAGCASGKIRGQSADWSYLAGLGLISQTGNGGGVYVAEFGNPAAIAMVKLESSGGKCSLREASKSPFADPNSPGLLSIGTFPPRSF
;
A
#
# COMPACT_ATOMS: atom_id res chain seq x y z
N MET A 1 16.23 -23.91 2.15
CA MET A 1 16.41 -23.09 0.94
C MET A 1 16.28 -21.63 1.36
N SER A 2 17.19 -20.77 0.92
CA SER A 2 17.08 -19.33 1.20
C SER A 2 15.89 -18.78 0.41
N THR A 3 14.98 -18.11 1.08
CA THR A 3 13.84 -17.43 0.40
C THR A 3 14.40 -16.26 -0.40
N THR A 4 14.13 -16.22 -1.69
CA THR A 4 14.48 -15.06 -2.52
C THR A 4 13.58 -13.89 -2.13
N HIS A 5 14.19 -12.75 -1.83
CA HIS A 5 13.48 -11.52 -1.53
C HIS A 5 13.34 -10.69 -2.80
N TYR A 6 12.12 -10.22 -3.04
CA TYR A 6 11.83 -9.32 -4.15
C TYR A 6 11.23 -8.01 -3.65
N VAL A 7 11.60 -6.92 -4.31
CA VAL A 7 10.79 -5.72 -4.41
C VAL A 7 10.00 -5.86 -5.72
N VAL A 8 8.72 -5.58 -5.67
CA VAL A 8 7.80 -5.74 -6.80
C VAL A 8 7.09 -4.43 -7.04
N THR A 9 7.03 -3.99 -8.28
CA THR A 9 6.37 -2.75 -8.68
C THR A 9 5.22 -3.02 -9.64
N ASN A 10 4.15 -2.26 -9.48
CA ASN A 10 3.15 -2.09 -10.52
C ASN A 10 3.61 -0.90 -11.35
N ASP A 11 4.00 -1.15 -12.58
CA ASP A 11 4.64 -0.16 -13.44
C ASP A 11 3.64 0.85 -14.03
N ASP A 12 2.35 0.58 -13.85
CA ASP A 12 1.22 1.45 -14.23
C ASP A 12 1.27 1.96 -15.68
N ASP A 13 1.79 1.11 -16.56
CA ASP A 13 1.98 1.42 -17.98
C ASP A 13 0.65 1.78 -18.64
N THR A 14 0.72 2.76 -19.57
CA THR A 14 -0.42 3.17 -20.41
C THR A 14 -0.15 2.81 -21.86
N LEU A 15 -1.21 2.81 -22.68
CA LEU A 15 -1.07 2.60 -24.12
C LEU A 15 0.08 3.44 -24.73
N PRO A 16 0.91 2.85 -25.62
CA PRO A 16 0.70 1.56 -26.29
C PRO A 16 1.29 0.35 -25.56
N PHE A 17 1.75 0.50 -24.33
CA PHE A 17 2.37 -0.57 -23.56
C PHE A 17 1.37 -1.13 -22.55
N PRO A 18 1.08 -2.45 -22.58
CA PRO A 18 0.23 -3.07 -21.57
C PRO A 18 0.90 -3.03 -20.20
N LEU A 19 0.08 -3.03 -19.13
CA LEU A 19 0.56 -3.05 -17.77
C LEU A 19 1.61 -4.14 -17.57
N SER A 20 2.74 -3.75 -16.99
CA SER A 20 3.78 -4.66 -16.53
C SER A 20 3.95 -4.61 -15.01
N VAL A 21 4.56 -5.68 -14.50
CA VAL A 21 4.96 -5.82 -13.10
C VAL A 21 6.43 -6.20 -13.08
N SER A 22 7.25 -5.37 -12.46
CA SER A 22 8.68 -5.58 -12.39
C SER A 22 9.09 -6.23 -11.07
N PHE A 23 9.93 -7.25 -11.15
CA PHE A 23 10.49 -7.97 -10.01
C PHE A 23 11.98 -7.67 -9.88
N TYR A 24 12.37 -7.14 -8.73
CA TYR A 24 13.74 -6.83 -8.40
C TYR A 24 14.24 -7.74 -7.29
N THR A 25 15.29 -8.49 -7.52
CA THR A 25 15.99 -9.22 -6.45
C THR A 25 16.72 -8.23 -5.55
N VAL A 26 16.71 -8.52 -4.25
CA VAL A 26 17.35 -7.72 -3.21
C VAL A 26 18.65 -8.37 -2.79
N ALA A 27 19.77 -7.67 -3.01
CA ALA A 27 21.08 -8.10 -2.55
C ALA A 27 21.24 -7.93 -1.02
N SER A 28 22.25 -8.56 -0.43
CA SER A 28 22.51 -8.46 1.02
C SER A 28 22.82 -7.06 1.52
N ASP A 29 23.24 -6.14 0.64
CA ASP A 29 23.44 -4.71 0.94
C ASP A 29 22.19 -3.86 0.66
N GLY A 30 21.10 -4.50 0.18
CA GLY A 30 19.82 -3.88 -0.17
C GLY A 30 19.75 -3.31 -1.58
N GLN A 31 20.76 -3.54 -2.42
CA GLN A 31 20.69 -3.12 -3.81
C GLN A 31 19.67 -3.93 -4.58
N LEU A 32 19.00 -3.28 -5.51
CA LEU A 32 18.02 -3.88 -6.39
C LEU A 32 18.63 -4.21 -7.75
N THR A 33 18.27 -5.37 -8.24
CA THR A 33 18.58 -5.79 -9.61
C THR A 33 17.29 -6.27 -10.27
N LEU A 34 16.90 -5.64 -11.39
CA LEU A 34 15.74 -6.07 -12.16
C LEU A 34 15.97 -7.52 -12.62
N THR A 35 15.12 -8.41 -12.16
CA THR A 35 15.19 -9.84 -12.49
C THR A 35 14.31 -10.14 -13.68
N GLN A 36 13.09 -9.63 -13.66
CA GLN A 36 12.11 -9.84 -14.72
C GLN A 36 11.05 -8.77 -14.70
N GLN A 37 10.58 -8.39 -15.88
CA GLN A 37 9.37 -7.65 -16.11
C GLN A 37 8.33 -8.61 -16.68
N VAL A 38 7.18 -8.70 -16.04
CA VAL A 38 6.08 -9.59 -16.42
C VAL A 38 4.97 -8.74 -17.02
N GLN A 39 4.60 -9.03 -18.27
CA GLN A 39 3.44 -8.39 -18.90
C GLN A 39 2.16 -8.91 -18.24
N ALA A 40 1.50 -8.06 -17.48
CA ALA A 40 0.33 -8.41 -16.69
C ALA A 40 -0.99 -8.30 -17.47
N GLY A 41 -0.98 -7.54 -18.54
CA GLY A 41 -2.17 -7.29 -19.38
C GLY A 41 -3.10 -6.22 -18.77
N GLY A 42 -3.93 -5.64 -19.64
CA GLY A 42 -4.71 -4.45 -19.30
C GLY A 42 -3.87 -3.18 -19.34
N ASP A 43 -4.49 -2.05 -19.03
CA ASP A 43 -3.84 -0.74 -19.09
C ASP A 43 -3.89 -0.05 -17.72
N GLY A 44 -2.77 0.52 -17.31
CA GLY A 44 -2.66 1.42 -16.19
C GLY A 44 -3.19 2.82 -16.52
N ILE A 45 -3.19 3.71 -15.56
CA ILE A 45 -3.63 5.11 -15.75
C ILE A 45 -2.47 6.09 -15.88
N GLY A 46 -1.24 5.60 -15.84
CA GLY A 46 -0.03 6.43 -16.00
C GLY A 46 0.18 7.46 -14.92
N GLY A 47 -0.47 7.31 -13.80
CA GLY A 47 -0.44 8.22 -12.68
C GLY A 47 -1.83 8.43 -12.09
N GLY A 48 -1.89 8.71 -10.81
CA GLY A 48 -3.13 8.96 -10.08
C GLY A 48 -2.99 8.61 -8.61
N PHE A 49 -3.61 9.38 -7.75
CA PHE A 49 -3.53 9.21 -6.29
C PHE A 49 -4.55 8.22 -5.74
N PHE A 50 -5.40 7.67 -6.58
CA PHE A 50 -6.52 6.85 -6.16
C PHE A 50 -6.09 5.38 -6.05
N GLY A 51 -6.38 4.74 -4.92
CA GLY A 51 -6.07 3.35 -4.63
C GLY A 51 -4.60 3.13 -4.28
N THR A 52 -4.27 3.20 -3.01
CA THR A 52 -2.89 3.15 -2.50
C THR A 52 -2.20 1.82 -2.70
N ASN A 53 -2.95 0.72 -2.72
CA ASN A 53 -2.39 -0.63 -2.80
C ASN A 53 -2.78 -1.30 -4.11
N ARG A 54 -2.11 -0.94 -5.22
CA ARG A 54 -2.31 -1.60 -6.52
C ARG A 54 -1.56 -2.92 -6.66
N ILE A 55 -0.79 -3.27 -5.65
CA ILE A 55 -0.15 -4.57 -5.50
C ILE A 55 -0.60 -5.18 -4.19
N ALA A 56 -1.02 -6.45 -4.25
CA ALA A 56 -1.22 -7.28 -3.08
C ALA A 56 -0.33 -8.52 -3.18
N VAL A 57 0.33 -8.87 -2.08
CA VAL A 57 1.28 -9.98 -2.03
C VAL A 57 0.77 -11.05 -1.09
N LEU A 58 0.64 -12.26 -1.60
CA LEU A 58 0.26 -13.45 -0.83
C LEU A 58 1.44 -14.41 -0.72
N ASN A 59 1.76 -14.81 0.52
CA ASN A 59 2.70 -15.88 0.79
C ASN A 59 2.07 -16.83 1.82
N SER A 60 1.37 -17.84 1.34
CA SER A 60 0.58 -18.77 2.15
C SER A 60 0.89 -20.20 1.73
N GLY A 61 1.78 -20.87 2.44
CA GLY A 61 2.12 -22.26 2.18
C GLY A 61 2.63 -22.50 0.76
N SER A 62 1.83 -23.16 -0.08
CA SER A 62 2.15 -23.44 -1.47
C SER A 62 1.79 -22.31 -2.44
N GLN A 63 1.11 -21.27 -1.99
CA GLN A 63 0.70 -20.14 -2.83
C GLN A 63 1.59 -18.94 -2.57
N GLN A 64 2.38 -18.58 -3.58
CA GLN A 64 3.25 -17.42 -3.59
C GLN A 64 2.85 -16.55 -4.77
N CYS A 65 2.00 -15.55 -4.51
CA CYS A 65 1.35 -14.77 -5.53
C CYS A 65 1.58 -13.27 -5.34
N VAL A 66 1.71 -12.58 -6.46
CA VAL A 66 1.57 -11.12 -6.55
C VAL A 66 0.33 -10.85 -7.40
N TYR A 67 -0.56 -10.02 -6.87
CA TYR A 67 -1.70 -9.51 -7.61
C TYR A 67 -1.47 -8.05 -7.94
N ALA A 68 -1.69 -7.67 -9.19
CA ALA A 68 -1.53 -6.31 -9.68
C ALA A 68 -2.78 -5.85 -10.42
N SER A 69 -3.20 -4.61 -10.19
CA SER A 69 -4.37 -4.04 -10.85
C SER A 69 -4.00 -3.10 -11.99
N ALA A 70 -4.69 -3.25 -13.12
CA ALA A 70 -4.68 -2.36 -14.26
C ALA A 70 -5.88 -1.40 -14.15
N ALA A 71 -5.66 -0.23 -13.61
CA ALA A 71 -6.75 0.64 -13.15
C ALA A 71 -7.60 1.22 -14.29
N LEU A 72 -7.05 1.39 -15.49
CA LEU A 72 -7.81 1.92 -16.64
C LEU A 72 -8.78 0.89 -17.22
N THR A 73 -8.36 -0.39 -17.28
CA THR A 73 -9.17 -1.46 -17.87
C THR A 73 -9.91 -2.31 -16.85
N GLY A 74 -9.71 -2.07 -15.56
CA GLY A 74 -10.36 -2.83 -14.50
C GLY A 74 -9.86 -4.27 -14.34
N ASN A 75 -8.70 -4.62 -14.89
CA ASN A 75 -8.15 -5.97 -14.81
C ASN A 75 -7.33 -6.17 -13.54
N ILE A 76 -7.30 -7.41 -13.06
CA ILE A 76 -6.40 -7.85 -11.98
C ILE A 76 -5.64 -9.06 -12.49
N ALA A 77 -4.31 -8.96 -12.50
CA ALA A 77 -3.41 -10.05 -12.86
C ALA A 77 -2.92 -10.77 -11.61
N GLY A 78 -2.94 -12.09 -11.63
CA GLY A 78 -2.28 -12.94 -10.65
C GLY A 78 -0.99 -13.50 -11.22
N ILE A 79 0.14 -13.28 -10.54
CA ILE A 79 1.47 -13.70 -10.96
C ILE A 79 2.04 -14.68 -9.94
N ASN A 80 2.48 -15.83 -10.41
CA ASN A 80 3.16 -16.82 -9.59
C ASN A 80 4.63 -16.41 -9.37
N VAL A 81 5.01 -16.19 -8.12
CA VAL A 81 6.35 -15.72 -7.75
C VAL A 81 7.43 -16.77 -8.00
N SER A 82 7.10 -18.05 -7.90
CA SER A 82 8.08 -19.12 -8.11
C SER A 82 8.51 -19.28 -9.58
N THR A 83 7.63 -18.89 -10.51
CA THR A 83 7.89 -19.02 -11.96
C THR A 83 7.99 -17.66 -12.66
N LEU A 84 7.63 -16.58 -11.98
CA LEU A 84 7.50 -15.21 -12.53
C LEU A 84 6.65 -15.17 -13.80
N THR A 85 5.52 -15.88 -13.77
CA THR A 85 4.58 -15.96 -14.90
C THR A 85 3.18 -15.62 -14.45
N VAL A 86 2.40 -15.03 -15.36
CA VAL A 86 0.98 -14.79 -15.13
C VAL A 86 0.25 -16.13 -15.02
N GLY A 87 -0.40 -16.36 -13.88
CA GLY A 87 -1.25 -17.52 -13.65
C GLY A 87 -2.66 -17.32 -14.23
N GLY A 88 -3.14 -16.09 -14.21
CA GLY A 88 -4.43 -15.73 -14.80
C GLY A 88 -4.74 -14.24 -14.66
N ASN A 89 -5.62 -13.78 -15.52
CA ASN A 89 -6.21 -12.43 -15.47
C ASN A 89 -7.71 -12.56 -15.25
N VAL A 90 -8.26 -11.70 -14.43
CA VAL A 90 -9.70 -11.46 -14.37
C VAL A 90 -9.98 -10.04 -14.81
N THR A 91 -11.00 -9.87 -15.63
CA THR A 91 -11.55 -8.57 -15.97
C THR A 91 -12.57 -8.25 -14.89
N GLY A 92 -12.39 -7.18 -14.17
CA GLY A 92 -13.29 -6.58 -13.21
C GLY A 92 -14.42 -7.41 -12.63
N SER A 93 -15.25 -6.76 -11.85
CA SER A 93 -16.54 -7.33 -11.50
C SER A 93 -17.46 -7.33 -12.71
N PRO A 94 -18.32 -8.35 -12.90
CA PRO A 94 -19.33 -8.36 -13.95
C PRO A 94 -20.32 -7.18 -13.87
N THR A 95 -20.43 -6.55 -12.71
CA THR A 95 -21.28 -5.37 -12.49
C THR A 95 -20.54 -4.06 -12.72
N ASP A 96 -19.20 -4.11 -12.77
CA ASP A 96 -18.34 -2.96 -12.99
C ASP A 96 -17.77 -3.01 -14.41
N SER A 97 -18.48 -2.41 -15.33
CA SER A 97 -18.22 -2.50 -16.78
C SER A 97 -17.08 -1.57 -17.22
N GLY A 98 -15.92 -1.65 -16.64
CA GLY A 98 -14.80 -0.95 -17.25
C GLY A 98 -14.06 0.03 -16.37
N ALA A 99 -13.38 0.95 -16.99
CA ALA A 99 -12.43 1.89 -16.44
C ALA A 99 -12.79 2.42 -15.05
N SER A 100 -12.18 1.88 -14.01
CA SER A 100 -12.24 2.48 -12.68
C SER A 100 -10.91 3.17 -12.41
N ASN A 101 -10.97 4.45 -12.06
CA ASN A 101 -9.79 5.18 -11.64
C ASN A 101 -9.30 4.61 -10.29
N GLY A 102 -8.32 3.72 -10.34
CA GLY A 102 -7.66 3.21 -9.16
C GLY A 102 -8.33 2.03 -8.48
N ILE A 103 -7.83 0.83 -8.75
CA ILE A 103 -8.20 -0.39 -8.05
C ILE A 103 -7.19 -0.63 -6.93
N GLY A 104 -7.64 -0.48 -5.67
CA GLY A 104 -6.90 -0.91 -4.50
C GLY A 104 -7.11 -2.40 -4.25
N LEU A 105 -6.09 -3.10 -3.80
CA LEU A 105 -6.10 -4.54 -3.56
C LEU A 105 -5.76 -4.86 -2.10
N ALA A 106 -6.48 -5.83 -1.53
CA ALA A 106 -6.13 -6.48 -0.28
C ALA A 106 -6.35 -7.99 -0.42
N VAL A 107 -5.46 -8.83 0.13
CA VAL A 107 -5.50 -10.28 -0.05
C VAL A 107 -5.25 -11.04 1.24
N ASN A 108 -6.01 -12.11 1.46
CA ASN A 108 -5.70 -13.15 2.43
C ASN A 108 -5.56 -14.52 1.73
N SER A 109 -5.40 -15.59 2.49
CA SER A 109 -5.19 -16.93 1.92
C SER A 109 -6.37 -17.47 1.10
N GLN A 110 -7.56 -16.90 1.22
CA GLN A 110 -8.79 -17.38 0.59
C GLN A 110 -9.35 -16.40 -0.45
N TYR A 111 -9.25 -15.10 -0.20
CA TYR A 111 -9.90 -14.08 -1.01
C TYR A 111 -8.97 -12.90 -1.31
N LEU A 112 -9.13 -12.37 -2.51
CA LEU A 112 -8.67 -11.04 -2.89
C LEU A 112 -9.87 -10.11 -2.91
N TYR A 113 -9.70 -8.93 -2.34
CA TYR A 113 -10.66 -7.84 -2.38
C TYR A 113 -10.10 -6.72 -3.24
N ALA A 114 -10.93 -6.18 -4.12
CA ALA A 114 -10.57 -5.11 -5.02
C ALA A 114 -11.56 -3.94 -4.90
N SER A 115 -11.06 -2.74 -4.67
CA SER A 115 -11.87 -1.53 -4.63
C SER A 115 -11.98 -0.92 -6.03
N PHE A 116 -13.19 -0.81 -6.54
CA PHE A 116 -13.49 -0.13 -7.79
C PHE A 116 -14.01 1.27 -7.49
N THR A 117 -13.11 2.26 -7.58
CA THR A 117 -13.42 3.64 -7.13
C THR A 117 -14.52 4.30 -7.92
N ALA A 118 -14.63 4.04 -9.23
CA ALA A 118 -15.64 4.66 -10.09
C ALA A 118 -17.08 4.22 -9.76
N SER A 119 -17.25 3.00 -9.27
CA SER A 119 -18.55 2.42 -8.91
C SER A 119 -18.83 2.41 -7.41
N ASN A 120 -17.84 2.75 -6.59
CA ASN A 120 -17.91 2.57 -5.14
C ASN A 120 -18.29 1.13 -4.75
N THR A 121 -17.61 0.14 -5.36
CA THR A 121 -17.82 -1.27 -5.06
C THR A 121 -16.55 -1.92 -4.54
N ILE A 122 -16.72 -2.94 -3.72
CA ILE A 122 -15.67 -3.89 -3.36
C ILE A 122 -16.01 -5.23 -4.00
N GLY A 123 -15.20 -5.63 -4.99
CA GLY A 123 -15.28 -6.96 -5.59
C GLY A 123 -14.54 -8.00 -4.73
N THR A 124 -15.15 -9.14 -4.55
CA THR A 124 -14.56 -10.31 -3.86
C THR A 124 -14.21 -11.37 -4.88
N PHE A 125 -12.98 -11.83 -4.87
CA PHE A 125 -12.47 -12.88 -5.74
C PHE A 125 -11.87 -14.00 -4.90
N GLN A 126 -12.26 -15.24 -5.16
CA GLN A 126 -11.65 -16.41 -4.53
C GLN A 126 -10.28 -16.67 -5.13
N VAL A 127 -9.28 -16.80 -4.27
CA VAL A 127 -7.92 -17.18 -4.65
C VAL A 127 -7.87 -18.65 -4.99
N GLN A 128 -7.39 -18.98 -6.18
CA GLN A 128 -7.30 -20.33 -6.72
C GLN A 128 -5.83 -20.76 -6.90
N PRO A 129 -5.54 -22.07 -7.02
CA PRO A 129 -4.19 -22.55 -7.33
C PRO A 129 -3.60 -21.88 -8.58
N GLY A 130 -2.29 -21.64 -8.55
CA GLY A 130 -1.58 -20.99 -9.66
C GLY A 130 -1.80 -19.49 -9.76
N CYS A 131 -2.26 -18.85 -8.67
CA CYS A 131 -2.52 -17.41 -8.59
C CYS A 131 -3.69 -16.94 -9.46
N THR A 132 -4.60 -17.83 -9.83
CA THR A 132 -5.81 -17.47 -10.55
C THR A 132 -6.88 -16.96 -9.58
N LEU A 133 -7.86 -16.22 -10.10
CA LEU A 133 -8.95 -15.64 -9.33
C LEU A 133 -10.29 -16.05 -9.93
N THR A 134 -11.26 -16.30 -9.08
CA THR A 134 -12.66 -16.52 -9.48
C THR A 134 -13.55 -15.50 -8.79
N PHE A 135 -14.30 -14.73 -9.57
CA PHE A 135 -15.25 -13.75 -9.03
C PHE A 135 -16.31 -14.42 -8.13
N VAL A 136 -16.60 -13.80 -6.99
CA VAL A 136 -17.58 -14.29 -6.01
C VAL A 136 -18.76 -13.33 -5.90
N SER A 137 -18.50 -12.07 -5.58
CA SER A 137 -19.55 -11.06 -5.33
C SER A 137 -19.01 -9.64 -5.39
N ASP A 138 -19.94 -8.70 -5.51
CA ASP A 138 -19.70 -7.26 -5.32
C ASP A 138 -20.55 -6.73 -4.18
N VAL A 139 -20.02 -5.74 -3.48
CA VAL A 139 -20.74 -4.98 -2.46
C VAL A 139 -20.57 -3.50 -2.77
N SER A 140 -21.69 -2.78 -2.90
CA SER A 140 -21.64 -1.33 -2.99
C SER A 140 -21.27 -0.73 -1.63
N VAL A 141 -20.30 0.16 -1.65
CA VAL A 141 -19.80 0.87 -0.47
C VAL A 141 -19.57 2.32 -0.83
N ALA A 142 -19.80 3.22 0.10
CA ALA A 142 -19.51 4.65 -0.09
C ALA A 142 -19.24 5.26 1.26
N GLY A 143 -18.42 6.29 1.31
CA GLY A 143 -18.24 7.09 2.51
C GLY A 143 -19.50 7.80 2.94
N LEU A 144 -19.51 8.35 4.16
CA LEU A 144 -20.66 9.02 4.78
C LEU A 144 -21.26 10.15 3.94
N ALA A 145 -20.44 10.86 3.18
CA ALA A 145 -20.87 11.86 2.21
C ALA A 145 -20.85 11.36 0.76
N GLY A 146 -20.78 10.04 0.53
CA GLY A 146 -20.68 9.44 -0.79
C GLY A 146 -19.27 9.42 -1.37
N GLY A 147 -18.23 9.55 -0.53
CA GLY A 147 -16.85 9.53 -0.93
C GLY A 147 -16.45 8.19 -1.58
N MET A 148 -15.56 8.28 -2.57
CA MET A 148 -14.99 7.10 -3.23
C MET A 148 -14.03 6.37 -2.27
N ILE A 149 -13.94 5.05 -2.42
CA ILE A 149 -13.01 4.24 -1.66
C ILE A 149 -11.55 4.56 -2.05
N ASN A 150 -10.71 4.86 -1.07
CA ASN A 150 -9.31 5.23 -1.27
C ASN A 150 -8.33 4.11 -0.94
N GLY A 151 -8.55 3.41 0.16
CA GLY A 151 -7.64 2.38 0.62
C GLY A 151 -8.37 1.25 1.34
N MET A 152 -7.74 0.08 1.37
CA MET A 152 -8.22 -1.09 2.10
C MET A 152 -7.07 -1.80 2.77
N ALA A 153 -7.33 -2.34 3.97
CA ALA A 153 -6.46 -3.30 4.63
C ALA A 153 -7.29 -4.40 5.29
N ILE A 154 -6.70 -5.57 5.44
CA ILE A 154 -7.36 -6.72 6.07
C ILE A 154 -6.46 -7.35 7.13
N HIS A 155 -7.10 -7.80 8.22
CA HIS A 155 -6.48 -8.61 9.25
C HIS A 155 -7.50 -9.65 9.74
N GLY A 156 -7.18 -10.93 9.61
CA GLY A 156 -8.11 -12.01 9.93
C GLY A 156 -9.44 -11.86 9.18
N ASN A 157 -10.54 -11.71 9.93
CA ASN A 157 -11.88 -11.51 9.40
C ASN A 157 -12.33 -10.04 9.35
N LEU A 158 -11.44 -9.12 9.65
CA LEU A 158 -11.72 -7.70 9.62
C LEU A 158 -11.12 -7.07 8.36
N MET A 159 -11.90 -6.31 7.64
CA MET A 159 -11.45 -5.41 6.59
C MET A 159 -11.78 -3.97 6.99
N ILE A 160 -10.88 -3.06 6.71
CA ILE A 160 -11.07 -1.63 6.92
C ILE A 160 -10.91 -0.92 5.58
N ALA A 161 -11.82 0.01 5.30
CA ALA A 161 -11.78 0.87 4.13
C ALA A 161 -11.72 2.35 4.54
N THR A 162 -11.03 3.15 3.74
CA THR A 162 -10.98 4.60 3.83
C THR A 162 -11.62 5.22 2.59
N TYR A 163 -12.17 6.42 2.74
CA TYR A 163 -12.91 7.09 1.68
C TYR A 163 -12.40 8.51 1.45
N ALA A 164 -12.60 9.00 0.22
CA ALA A 164 -12.18 10.32 -0.22
C ALA A 164 -12.93 11.49 0.46
N ASP A 165 -13.99 11.21 1.19
CA ASP A 165 -14.71 12.20 1.99
C ASP A 165 -14.22 12.29 3.45
N GLY A 166 -13.14 11.58 3.77
CA GLY A 166 -12.57 11.56 5.12
C GLY A 166 -13.19 10.52 6.05
N SER A 167 -14.14 9.73 5.59
CA SER A 167 -14.71 8.66 6.40
C SER A 167 -13.89 7.38 6.36
N ILE A 168 -14.06 6.55 7.39
CA ILE A 168 -13.48 5.22 7.56
C ILE A 168 -14.57 4.26 8.00
N GLN A 169 -14.49 3.00 7.58
CA GLN A 169 -15.48 1.97 7.92
C GLN A 169 -14.82 0.62 8.05
N SER A 170 -15.33 -0.23 8.94
CA SER A 170 -14.93 -1.62 8.99
C SER A 170 -15.99 -2.60 8.52
N PHE A 171 -15.54 -3.76 8.07
CA PHE A 171 -16.37 -4.83 7.54
C PHE A 171 -15.95 -6.18 8.12
N ASN A 172 -16.93 -7.04 8.36
CA ASN A 172 -16.71 -8.46 8.62
C ASN A 172 -16.62 -9.21 7.28
N ILE A 173 -15.51 -9.92 7.07
CA ILE A 173 -15.24 -10.71 5.87
C ILE A 173 -15.17 -12.22 6.14
N SER A 174 -15.65 -12.70 7.27
CA SER A 174 -15.58 -14.13 7.65
C SER A 174 -16.31 -15.06 6.69
N ALA A 175 -17.33 -14.57 5.98
CA ALA A 175 -18.07 -15.31 4.96
C ALA A 175 -17.55 -15.04 3.52
N GLY A 176 -16.44 -14.33 3.38
CA GLY A 176 -15.89 -13.90 2.10
C GLY A 176 -16.45 -12.56 1.64
N THR A 177 -17.75 -12.40 1.53
CA THR A 177 -18.39 -11.14 1.15
C THR A 177 -18.32 -10.11 2.30
N PRO A 178 -17.86 -8.87 2.06
CA PRO A 178 -17.81 -7.85 3.09
C PRO A 178 -19.20 -7.46 3.61
N VAL A 179 -19.36 -7.43 4.92
CA VAL A 179 -20.58 -6.97 5.61
C VAL A 179 -20.19 -5.85 6.57
N SER A 180 -20.81 -4.68 6.44
CA SER A 180 -20.55 -3.53 7.31
C SER A 180 -20.75 -3.87 8.79
N ASN A 181 -19.82 -3.43 9.64
CA ASN A 181 -19.94 -3.54 11.10
C ASN A 181 -20.79 -2.41 11.72
N GLY A 182 -21.24 -1.44 10.91
CA GLY A 182 -22.05 -0.30 11.37
C GLY A 182 -21.27 0.67 12.27
N ASP A 183 -19.97 0.84 12.01
CA ASP A 183 -19.04 1.69 12.77
C ASP A 183 -18.44 2.81 11.91
N GLU A 184 -19.09 3.10 10.81
CA GLU A 184 -18.66 4.16 9.89
C GLU A 184 -18.59 5.52 10.60
N GLN A 185 -17.48 6.20 10.43
CA GLN A 185 -17.21 7.46 11.09
C GLN A 185 -16.26 8.34 10.25
N TYR A 186 -16.31 9.65 10.50
CA TYR A 186 -15.26 10.52 9.98
C TYR A 186 -13.97 10.34 10.79
N SER A 187 -12.86 10.43 10.09
CA SER A 187 -11.56 10.59 10.73
C SER A 187 -11.60 11.84 11.64
N THR A 188 -11.10 11.69 12.86
CA THR A 188 -11.18 12.77 13.87
C THR A 188 -9.98 13.72 13.83
N ALA A 189 -9.12 13.59 12.83
CA ALA A 189 -7.89 14.36 12.70
C ALA A 189 -8.09 15.82 12.30
N THR A 190 -9.14 16.49 12.68
CA THR A 190 -9.26 17.94 12.53
C THR A 190 -8.28 18.64 13.47
N LEU A 191 -7.03 18.81 13.03
CA LEU A 191 -6.07 19.68 13.70
C LEU A 191 -6.40 21.18 13.46
N SER A 192 -7.18 21.48 12.41
CA SER A 192 -7.78 22.79 12.15
C SER A 192 -9.11 22.62 11.40
N SER A 193 -10.01 23.59 11.54
CA SER A 193 -11.32 23.58 10.87
C SER A 193 -11.26 23.68 9.34
N ASP A 194 -10.09 23.92 8.78
CA ASP A 194 -9.86 24.17 7.36
C ASP A 194 -9.14 22.99 6.65
N ASP A 195 -8.71 21.97 7.40
CA ASP A 195 -8.02 20.81 6.84
C ASP A 195 -9.01 19.66 6.60
N ALA A 196 -9.34 19.44 5.33
CA ALA A 196 -10.04 18.23 4.94
C ALA A 196 -9.12 17.02 5.19
N THR A 197 -9.61 16.05 5.93
CA THR A 197 -8.90 14.79 6.18
C THR A 197 -9.20 13.82 5.04
N TYR A 198 -8.14 13.27 4.44
CA TYR A 198 -8.25 12.26 3.37
C TYR A 198 -7.41 11.04 3.75
N PRO A 199 -7.92 10.15 4.63
CA PRO A 199 -7.22 8.93 4.96
C PRO A 199 -7.06 8.11 3.68
N ASN A 200 -5.81 7.74 3.38
CA ASN A 200 -5.44 7.18 2.09
C ASN A 200 -4.80 5.81 2.21
N SER A 201 -3.91 5.62 3.18
CA SER A 201 -3.27 4.34 3.43
C SER A 201 -3.63 3.81 4.80
N ILE A 202 -3.67 2.49 4.91
CA ILE A 202 -4.00 1.78 6.13
C ILE A 202 -2.93 0.74 6.38
N ASP A 203 -2.47 0.63 7.62
CA ASP A 203 -1.74 -0.53 8.11
C ASP A 203 -2.39 -1.04 9.40
N ILE A 204 -2.30 -2.35 9.65
CA ILE A 204 -2.89 -2.98 10.82
C ILE A 204 -1.77 -3.70 11.57
N THR A 205 -1.78 -3.64 12.90
CA THR A 205 -0.82 -4.39 13.73
C THR A 205 -1.01 -5.90 13.57
N SER A 206 0.06 -6.66 13.70
CA SER A 206 0.03 -8.12 13.49
C SER A 206 -0.87 -8.87 14.48
N ASP A 207 -1.15 -8.28 15.63
CA ASP A 207 -2.08 -8.81 16.63
C ASP A 207 -3.53 -8.36 16.41
N GLY A 208 -3.78 -7.50 15.41
CA GLY A 208 -5.10 -6.97 15.11
C GLY A 208 -5.65 -6.00 16.16
N HIS A 209 -4.79 -5.39 16.99
CA HIS A 209 -5.22 -4.44 18.01
C HIS A 209 -5.45 -3.04 17.47
N TYR A 210 -4.60 -2.58 16.55
CA TYR A 210 -4.64 -1.21 16.05
C TYR A 210 -4.67 -1.15 14.54
N ALA A 211 -5.51 -0.26 14.02
CA ALA A 211 -5.44 0.23 12.65
C ALA A 211 -4.82 1.62 12.63
N ILE A 212 -3.92 1.85 11.70
CA ILE A 212 -3.19 3.11 11.55
C ILE A 212 -3.51 3.65 10.17
N PHE A 213 -3.79 4.94 10.08
CA PHE A 213 -4.18 5.61 8.84
C PHE A 213 -3.20 6.74 8.53
N GLY A 214 -2.75 6.81 7.29
CA GLY A 214 -2.02 7.96 6.76
C GLY A 214 -2.99 8.92 6.07
N ASP A 215 -2.90 10.19 6.40
CA ASP A 215 -3.78 11.23 5.88
C ASP A 215 -3.05 12.13 4.88
N THR A 216 -3.65 12.36 3.73
CA THR A 216 -3.10 13.25 2.67
C THR A 216 -3.42 14.73 2.90
N SER A 217 -3.97 15.10 4.03
CA SER A 217 -4.20 16.50 4.40
C SER A 217 -2.91 17.32 4.45
N THR A 218 -3.06 18.64 4.49
CA THR A 218 -1.93 19.57 4.54
C THR A 218 -1.10 19.47 5.82
N ALA A 219 -1.59 18.79 6.85
CA ALA A 219 -0.99 18.75 8.18
C ALA A 219 -0.14 17.52 8.50
N SER A 220 0.10 16.61 7.56
CA SER A 220 0.86 15.36 7.81
C SER A 220 0.38 14.60 9.04
N VAL A 221 -0.87 14.23 9.03
CA VAL A 221 -1.52 13.53 10.15
C VAL A 221 -1.43 12.03 9.94
N VAL A 222 -1.20 11.33 11.03
CA VAL A 222 -1.35 9.88 11.15
C VAL A 222 -2.34 9.62 12.26
N GLU A 223 -3.29 8.74 12.02
CA GLU A 223 -4.32 8.42 12.99
C GLU A 223 -4.22 6.97 13.43
N VAL A 224 -4.63 6.70 14.66
CA VAL A 224 -4.68 5.34 15.22
C VAL A 224 -6.05 5.09 15.80
N SER A 225 -6.65 3.95 15.44
CA SER A 225 -7.89 3.42 16.02
C SER A 225 -7.62 2.08 16.70
N ASP A 226 -8.16 1.87 17.89
CA ASP A 226 -8.22 0.55 18.52
C ASP A 226 -9.32 -0.27 17.82
N ILE A 227 -8.95 -1.45 17.33
CA ILE A 227 -9.83 -2.37 16.61
C ILE A 227 -9.94 -3.73 17.29
N SER A 228 -9.45 -3.86 18.51
CA SER A 228 -9.42 -5.13 19.26
C SER A 228 -10.81 -5.75 19.50
N SER A 229 -11.85 -4.92 19.46
CA SER A 229 -13.26 -5.37 19.54
C SER A 229 -13.81 -5.91 18.21
N GLY A 230 -13.03 -5.90 17.11
CA GLY A 230 -13.50 -6.18 15.76
C GLY A 230 -14.24 -5.01 15.10
N LYS A 231 -14.18 -3.82 15.68
CA LYS A 231 -14.79 -2.58 15.19
C LYS A 231 -13.82 -1.40 15.40
N LEU A 232 -14.02 -0.36 14.61
CA LEU A 232 -13.31 0.91 14.78
C LEU A 232 -13.75 1.62 16.06
N THR A 233 -12.79 2.12 16.83
CA THR A 233 -13.01 3.16 17.83
C THR A 233 -12.71 4.55 17.24
N PRO A 234 -13.11 5.65 17.89
CA PRO A 234 -12.70 6.98 17.46
C PRO A 234 -11.18 7.10 17.34
N THR A 235 -10.72 7.68 16.25
CA THR A 235 -9.28 7.80 15.97
C THR A 235 -8.59 8.81 16.86
N VAL A 236 -7.30 8.60 17.13
CA VAL A 236 -6.42 9.54 17.80
C VAL A 236 -5.38 10.04 16.81
N ALA A 237 -5.31 11.35 16.63
CA ALA A 237 -4.41 11.98 15.66
C ALA A 237 -3.02 12.28 16.23
N TYR A 238 -2.01 12.06 15.40
CA TYR A 238 -0.61 12.37 15.67
C TYR A 238 -0.01 13.15 14.50
N THR A 239 0.83 14.13 14.79
CA THR A 239 1.54 14.90 13.75
C THR A 239 2.90 14.27 13.46
N SER A 240 3.19 13.98 12.20
CA SER A 240 4.46 13.39 11.77
C SER A 240 5.60 14.42 11.62
N ARG A 241 5.60 15.54 12.25
CA ARG A 241 6.64 16.63 12.29
C ARG A 241 7.19 17.14 10.95
N THR A 242 6.93 16.50 9.84
CA THR A 242 7.33 16.98 8.52
C THR A 242 6.11 17.57 7.84
N SER A 243 6.15 18.83 7.59
CA SER A 243 5.06 19.58 6.99
C SER A 243 4.71 19.02 5.63
N ILE A 244 3.65 18.28 5.41
CA ILE A 244 2.93 18.12 4.15
C ILE A 244 2.68 16.65 3.78
N SER A 245 1.39 16.27 3.80
CA SER A 245 0.78 15.11 3.15
C SER A 245 1.39 13.73 3.49
N SER A 246 0.85 13.05 4.48
CA SER A 246 1.20 11.65 4.81
C SER A 246 0.42 10.69 3.91
N SER A 247 0.91 10.42 2.70
CA SER A 247 0.13 9.66 1.71
C SER A 247 0.21 8.15 1.86
N ASN A 248 1.30 7.64 2.40
CA ASN A 248 1.51 6.21 2.59
C ASN A 248 2.22 5.93 3.91
N ILE A 249 1.78 4.88 4.58
CA ILE A 249 2.34 4.44 5.85
C ILE A 249 2.63 2.95 5.84
N MET A 250 3.58 2.51 6.66
CA MET A 250 3.86 1.10 6.89
C MET A 250 4.58 0.89 8.22
N LEU A 251 4.11 -0.02 9.06
CA LEU A 251 4.81 -0.46 10.26
C LEU A 251 6.08 -1.24 9.91
N SER A 252 7.12 -1.07 10.73
CA SER A 252 8.29 -1.95 10.67
C SER A 252 7.91 -3.41 10.99
N PRO A 253 8.70 -4.40 10.55
CA PRO A 253 8.39 -5.81 10.81
C PRO A 253 8.29 -6.16 12.30
N ASP A 254 9.01 -5.45 13.17
CA ASP A 254 8.96 -5.60 14.63
C ASP A 254 7.92 -4.70 15.31
N GLU A 255 7.21 -3.90 14.50
CA GLU A 255 6.16 -2.96 14.93
C GLU A 255 6.61 -1.94 16.00
N THR A 256 7.89 -1.61 16.02
CA THR A 256 8.42 -0.56 16.88
C THR A 256 8.46 0.80 16.22
N MET A 257 8.35 0.83 14.89
CA MET A 257 8.41 2.04 14.08
C MET A 257 7.27 2.06 13.06
N LEU A 258 6.75 3.25 12.80
CA LEU A 258 5.87 3.55 11.67
C LEU A 258 6.63 4.42 10.67
N TYR A 259 6.75 3.96 9.44
CA TYR A 259 7.26 4.76 8.34
C TYR A 259 6.13 5.52 7.67
N VAL A 260 6.38 6.77 7.36
CA VAL A 260 5.42 7.68 6.74
C VAL A 260 6.06 8.35 5.55
N ILE A 261 5.43 8.25 4.39
CA ILE A 261 5.83 9.04 3.22
C ILE A 261 5.21 10.43 3.30
N ASN A 262 6.06 11.43 3.15
CA ASN A 262 5.64 12.82 2.97
C ASN A 262 5.78 13.16 1.49
N THR A 263 4.67 13.04 0.77
CA THR A 263 4.62 13.13 -0.69
C THR A 263 5.19 14.43 -1.22
N GLN A 264 4.71 15.58 -0.76
CA GLN A 264 5.16 16.87 -1.25
C GLN A 264 6.54 17.29 -0.73
N GLY A 265 6.97 16.74 0.41
CA GLY A 265 8.32 16.99 0.94
C GLY A 265 9.38 16.06 0.38
N ALA A 266 8.96 15.05 -0.38
CA ALA A 266 9.83 14.00 -0.89
C ALA A 266 10.74 13.38 0.20
N ARG A 267 10.13 13.03 1.34
CA ARG A 267 10.84 12.52 2.52
C ARG A 267 10.12 11.32 3.10
N VAL A 268 10.88 10.50 3.81
CA VAL A 268 10.35 9.46 4.68
C VAL A 268 10.56 9.89 6.13
N THR A 269 9.52 9.78 6.94
CA THR A 269 9.59 9.95 8.39
C THR A 269 9.43 8.59 9.04
N ALA A 270 10.19 8.32 10.11
CA ALA A 270 9.94 7.20 11.00
C ALA A 270 9.45 7.76 12.35
N MET A 271 8.34 7.24 12.83
CA MET A 271 7.79 7.53 14.16
C MET A 271 7.94 6.31 15.04
N PHE A 272 8.23 6.48 16.32
CA PHE A 272 8.18 5.36 17.25
C PHE A 272 6.73 4.97 17.52
N PHE A 273 6.44 3.68 17.46
CA PHE A 273 5.12 3.12 17.75
C PHE A 273 5.20 2.23 18.99
N ASP A 274 4.34 2.51 19.95
CA ASP A 274 4.14 1.67 21.13
C ASP A 274 2.91 0.78 20.90
N LYS A 275 3.14 -0.45 20.52
CA LYS A 275 2.05 -1.40 20.23
C LYS A 275 1.23 -1.80 21.46
N THR A 276 1.68 -1.52 22.68
CA THR A 276 0.92 -1.78 23.90
C THR A 276 -0.17 -0.75 24.12
N THR A 277 0.09 0.50 23.72
CA THR A 277 -0.80 1.63 23.96
C THR A 277 -1.36 2.27 22.69
N GLY A 278 -0.92 1.83 21.51
CA GLY A 278 -1.27 2.44 20.21
C GLY A 278 -0.69 3.85 20.02
N LYS A 279 0.24 4.29 20.88
CA LYS A 279 0.77 5.66 20.83
C LYS A 279 1.89 5.79 19.83
N LEU A 280 1.85 6.89 19.08
CA LEU A 280 2.93 7.34 18.22
C LEU A 280 3.70 8.48 18.90
N SER A 281 5.00 8.48 18.73
CA SER A 281 5.87 9.56 19.19
C SER A 281 6.91 9.91 18.13
N ALA A 282 7.46 11.11 18.25
CA ALA A 282 8.40 11.63 17.26
C ALA A 282 9.66 10.78 17.17
N GLY A 283 10.04 10.46 15.95
CA GLY A 283 11.26 9.77 15.59
C GLY A 283 12.20 10.65 14.75
N CYS A 284 12.52 10.23 13.55
CA CYS A 284 13.44 10.90 12.63
C CYS A 284 12.87 11.02 11.21
N ALA A 285 13.46 11.91 10.43
CA ALA A 285 13.13 12.06 9.02
C ALA A 285 14.38 11.94 8.14
N SER A 286 14.20 11.49 6.91
CA SER A 286 15.26 11.49 5.90
C SER A 286 15.54 12.91 5.41
N GLY A 287 16.68 13.07 4.73
CA GLY A 287 16.85 14.17 3.78
C GLY A 287 15.84 14.05 2.64
N LYS A 288 15.83 15.03 1.72
CA LYS A 288 15.08 14.90 0.47
C LYS A 288 15.62 13.70 -0.31
N ILE A 289 14.73 12.83 -0.77
CA ILE A 289 15.08 11.67 -1.60
C ILE A 289 15.63 12.18 -2.95
N ARG A 290 16.70 11.56 -3.43
CA ARG A 290 17.36 11.91 -4.70
C ARG A 290 16.57 11.41 -5.90
N GLY A 291 16.92 11.92 -7.07
CA GLY A 291 16.35 11.48 -8.35
C GLY A 291 15.05 12.14 -8.74
N GLN A 292 14.49 12.97 -7.89
CA GLN A 292 13.23 13.65 -8.14
C GLN A 292 13.43 14.96 -8.88
N SER A 293 12.66 15.20 -9.93
CA SER A 293 12.62 16.50 -10.60
C SER A 293 12.10 17.58 -9.64
N ALA A 294 12.56 18.81 -9.78
CA ALA A 294 12.27 19.88 -8.83
C ALA A 294 10.79 20.25 -8.74
N ASP A 295 9.98 19.90 -9.74
CA ASP A 295 8.65 20.46 -9.90
C ASP A 295 7.48 19.51 -9.55
N TRP A 296 7.65 18.17 -9.56
CA TRP A 296 6.57 17.22 -9.35
C TRP A 296 7.07 15.89 -8.77
N SER A 297 7.66 15.92 -7.62
CA SER A 297 8.21 14.70 -7.01
C SER A 297 7.22 14.12 -6.01
N TYR A 298 6.55 13.07 -6.40
CA TYR A 298 5.66 12.35 -5.50
C TYR A 298 6.26 10.99 -5.12
N LEU A 299 6.36 10.75 -3.82
CA LEU A 299 6.60 9.41 -3.31
C LEU A 299 5.24 8.72 -3.24
N ALA A 300 5.13 7.54 -3.83
CA ALA A 300 3.83 6.92 -4.06
C ALA A 300 3.59 5.62 -3.29
N GLY A 301 4.61 4.89 -2.90
CA GLY A 301 4.44 3.61 -2.23
C GLY A 301 5.58 3.24 -1.30
N LEU A 302 5.30 2.42 -0.29
CA LEU A 302 6.27 1.85 0.65
C LEU A 302 6.32 0.34 0.53
N GLY A 303 7.53 -0.20 0.48
CA GLY A 303 7.79 -1.61 0.62
C GLY A 303 8.85 -1.84 1.69
N LEU A 304 8.62 -2.80 2.57
CA LEU A 304 9.57 -3.17 3.62
C LEU A 304 10.09 -4.57 3.38
N ILE A 305 11.41 -4.69 3.38
CA ILE A 305 12.06 -5.99 3.53
C ILE A 305 12.61 -6.09 4.95
N SER A 306 12.39 -7.24 5.58
CA SER A 306 12.83 -7.51 6.95
C SER A 306 14.25 -7.01 7.17
N GLN A 307 14.46 -6.23 8.22
CA GLN A 307 15.76 -5.68 8.60
C GLN A 307 16.69 -6.69 9.28
N THR A 308 16.33 -7.97 9.30
CA THR A 308 17.19 -9.01 9.85
C THR A 308 18.31 -9.35 8.89
N GLY A 309 19.42 -8.67 9.05
CA GLY A 309 20.62 -8.83 8.23
C GLY A 309 21.11 -7.51 7.60
N ASN A 310 22.19 -7.57 6.86
CA ASN A 310 22.88 -6.38 6.32
C ASN A 310 22.18 -5.68 5.14
N GLY A 311 20.97 -6.08 4.76
CA GLY A 311 20.30 -5.64 3.55
C GLY A 311 18.91 -5.01 3.74
N GLY A 312 18.39 -4.96 4.95
CA GLY A 312 17.04 -4.45 5.21
C GLY A 312 16.93 -2.93 5.01
N GLY A 313 15.81 -2.49 4.42
CA GLY A 313 15.53 -1.08 4.21
C GLY A 313 14.09 -0.83 3.82
N VAL A 314 13.73 0.44 3.85
CA VAL A 314 12.46 0.94 3.33
C VAL A 314 12.67 1.28 1.87
N TYR A 315 11.92 0.63 0.99
CA TYR A 315 11.90 0.95 -0.42
C TYR A 315 10.71 1.86 -0.71
N VAL A 316 10.95 2.89 -1.47
CA VAL A 316 9.99 3.95 -1.75
C VAL A 316 9.83 4.07 -3.26
N ALA A 317 8.61 3.92 -3.74
CA ALA A 317 8.30 4.17 -5.13
C ALA A 317 8.31 5.69 -5.41
N GLU A 318 9.05 6.09 -6.41
CA GLU A 318 9.12 7.46 -6.89
C GLU A 318 8.33 7.58 -8.20
N PHE A 319 7.35 8.46 -8.19
CA PHE A 319 6.67 8.84 -9.41
C PHE A 319 7.53 9.82 -10.21
N GLY A 320 7.76 9.53 -11.46
CA GLY A 320 8.58 10.38 -12.32
C GLY A 320 8.81 9.76 -13.70
N ASN A 321 9.50 10.49 -14.56
CA ASN A 321 9.92 9.97 -15.85
C ASN A 321 11.45 10.20 -15.98
N PRO A 322 12.28 9.15 -15.84
CA PRO A 322 11.88 7.78 -15.52
C PRO A 322 11.43 7.63 -14.05
N ALA A 323 10.59 6.63 -13.81
CA ALA A 323 10.24 6.21 -12.46
C ALA A 323 11.45 5.58 -11.76
N ALA A 324 11.44 5.58 -10.43
CA ALA A 324 12.55 5.03 -9.66
C ALA A 324 12.08 4.43 -8.33
N ILE A 325 12.95 3.63 -7.74
CA ILE A 325 12.78 3.07 -6.40
C ILE A 325 13.91 3.59 -5.54
N ALA A 326 13.59 4.38 -4.51
CA ALA A 326 14.57 4.77 -3.53
C ALA A 326 14.70 3.72 -2.42
N MET A 327 15.89 3.59 -1.86
CA MET A 327 16.15 2.80 -0.67
C MET A 327 16.58 3.71 0.47
N VAL A 328 15.84 3.66 1.57
CA VAL A 328 16.12 4.42 2.78
C VAL A 328 16.46 3.45 3.92
N LYS A 329 17.64 3.61 4.51
CA LYS A 329 18.09 2.82 5.65
C LYS A 329 17.75 3.50 6.96
N LEU A 330 17.23 2.74 7.89
CA LEU A 330 17.07 3.16 9.28
C LEU A 330 18.29 2.76 10.08
N GLU A 331 18.93 3.73 10.71
CA GLU A 331 19.97 3.52 11.71
C GLU A 331 19.40 3.92 13.06
N SER A 332 19.27 2.96 13.96
CA SER A 332 18.77 3.21 15.33
C SER A 332 19.84 2.79 16.35
N SER A 333 20.19 3.71 17.23
CA SER A 333 21.16 3.46 18.29
C SER A 333 20.86 4.33 19.51
N GLY A 334 20.74 3.72 20.69
CA GLY A 334 20.55 4.43 21.95
C GLY A 334 19.30 5.30 22.02
N GLY A 335 18.19 4.86 21.41
CA GLY A 335 16.92 5.60 21.39
C GLY A 335 16.90 6.78 20.42
N LYS A 336 17.95 6.93 19.60
CA LYS A 336 18.01 7.88 18.51
C LYS A 336 17.87 7.14 17.18
N CYS A 337 17.14 7.71 16.23
CA CYS A 337 17.08 7.19 14.89
C CYS A 337 17.61 8.20 13.86
N SER A 338 18.10 7.69 12.74
CA SER A 338 18.37 8.46 11.55
C SER A 338 17.92 7.69 10.32
N LEU A 339 17.34 8.39 9.36
CA LEU A 339 16.98 7.84 8.07
C LEU A 339 17.92 8.41 7.01
N ARG A 340 18.56 7.53 6.25
CA ARG A 340 19.47 7.93 5.17
C ARG A 340 19.18 7.15 3.92
N GLU A 341 19.07 7.88 2.82
CA GLU A 341 19.02 7.25 1.51
C GLU A 341 20.35 6.55 1.21
N ALA A 342 20.25 5.30 0.71
CA ALA A 342 21.42 4.52 0.38
C ALA A 342 22.25 5.16 -0.76
N SER A 343 23.57 4.98 -0.73
CA SER A 343 24.49 5.67 -1.67
C SER A 343 24.25 5.35 -3.14
N LYS A 344 23.73 4.15 -3.43
CA LYS A 344 23.43 3.69 -4.80
C LYS A 344 21.95 3.83 -5.18
N SER A 345 21.12 4.35 -4.29
CA SER A 345 19.75 4.76 -4.55
C SER A 345 19.77 6.09 -5.34
N PRO A 346 18.72 6.43 -6.12
CA PRO A 346 17.61 5.56 -6.48
C PRO A 346 17.98 4.54 -7.57
N PHE A 347 17.18 3.48 -7.66
CA PHE A 347 17.25 2.48 -8.73
C PHE A 347 16.23 2.87 -9.80
N ALA A 348 16.71 3.22 -10.99
CA ALA A 348 15.81 3.59 -12.07
C ALA A 348 14.99 2.38 -12.55
N ASP A 349 13.72 2.60 -12.82
CA ASP A 349 12.88 1.71 -13.60
C ASP A 349 12.72 2.30 -15.00
N PRO A 350 13.56 1.89 -15.96
CA PRO A 350 13.58 2.52 -17.29
C PRO A 350 12.33 2.18 -18.12
N ASN A 351 11.53 1.21 -17.68
CA ASN A 351 10.38 0.71 -18.41
C ASN A 351 9.07 1.27 -17.87
N SER A 352 9.09 2.00 -16.76
CA SER A 352 7.90 2.55 -16.13
C SER A 352 7.83 4.06 -16.30
N PRO A 353 6.75 4.59 -16.91
CA PRO A 353 6.49 6.02 -16.96
C PRO A 353 5.92 6.58 -15.65
N GLY A 354 5.42 5.70 -14.76
CA GLY A 354 4.77 6.16 -13.54
C GLY A 354 4.63 5.06 -12.50
N LEU A 355 5.64 4.87 -11.69
CA LEU A 355 5.63 3.90 -10.61
C LEU A 355 4.74 4.38 -9.46
N LEU A 356 3.61 3.72 -9.19
CA LEU A 356 2.68 4.15 -8.15
C LEU A 356 2.55 3.20 -6.96
N SER A 357 2.83 1.92 -7.14
CA SER A 357 2.70 0.93 -6.06
C SER A 357 3.88 0.00 -6.01
N ILE A 358 4.26 -0.32 -4.80
CA ILE A 358 5.38 -1.20 -4.50
C ILE A 358 4.96 -2.21 -3.44
N GLY A 359 5.37 -3.44 -3.61
CA GLY A 359 5.21 -4.51 -2.63
C GLY A 359 6.54 -5.22 -2.39
N THR A 360 6.60 -6.04 -1.36
CA THR A 360 7.75 -6.88 -1.07
C THR A 360 7.34 -8.33 -0.94
N PHE A 361 8.20 -9.23 -1.44
CA PHE A 361 8.03 -10.66 -1.24
C PHE A 361 9.25 -11.23 -0.50
N PRO A 362 9.07 -12.04 0.55
CA PRO A 362 7.77 -12.26 1.21
C PRO A 362 7.20 -10.95 1.80
N PRO A 363 5.86 -10.86 1.92
CA PRO A 363 5.25 -9.73 2.59
C PRO A 363 5.58 -9.74 4.08
N ARG A 364 5.31 -8.64 4.78
CA ARG A 364 5.33 -8.64 6.24
C ARG A 364 4.41 -9.77 6.72
N SER A 365 4.95 -10.69 7.52
CA SER A 365 4.14 -11.78 8.09
C SER A 365 3.23 -11.21 9.19
N PHE A 366 1.95 -11.45 9.05
CA PHE A 366 0.96 -11.26 10.10
C PHE A 366 0.74 -12.57 10.84
#